data_afe5d4d0f03afc1386f71e9a7d243307
#
_entry.id   afe5d4d0f03afc1386f71e9a7d243307
#
_cell.length_a   1.000
_cell.length_b   1.000
_cell.length_c   1.000
_cell.angle_alpha   90.00
_cell.angle_beta   90.00
_cell.angle_gamma   90.00
#
_symmetry.space_group_name_H-M   'P 1'
#
loop_
_entity.id
_entity.type
_entity.pdbx_description
1 polymer ?
#
loop_
_entity_poly.entity_id
_entity_poly.type
_entity_poly.pdbx_seq_one_letter_code
_entity_poly.pdbx_strand_id
1 'polypeptide(L)'
;IGTGLVGSEMCIRDRNSGLQFYNGITTDEIQKILIKSASDLITLENPNYQYVASRLLLYSLRKQIFRKLWDHPHIFSHVKNCIEKGVYDKEILNWYDKKDFDRMENWINHERDYDFTYAGLRQVIDKYLVQDRSTGEVFETPQFMYMMISATLFAKYPKQKRMSYVRKYYDAISKFKINIPTPVMAGVRTPIRQYAS
;
A
#
# COMPACT_ATOMS: atom_id res chain seq x y z
N ILE A 1 -2.79 7.37 38.28
CA ILE A 1 -3.92 8.18 37.75
C ILE A 1 -3.78 8.18 36.22
N GLY A 2 -4.48 7.33 35.48
CA GLY A 2 -4.38 7.27 34.01
C GLY A 2 -5.10 6.11 33.35
N THR A 3 -5.72 5.20 34.11
CA THR A 3 -6.37 3.99 33.56
C THR A 3 -7.82 4.16 33.21
N GLY A 4 -8.48 5.25 33.57
CA GLY A 4 -9.91 5.45 33.34
C GLY A 4 -10.30 5.89 31.93
N LEU A 5 -9.46 6.67 31.24
CA LEU A 5 -9.78 7.19 29.90
C LEU A 5 -9.62 6.15 28.79
N VAL A 6 -8.60 5.29 28.89
CA VAL A 6 -8.37 4.21 27.90
C VAL A 6 -9.52 3.17 27.94
N GLY A 7 -10.09 2.90 29.09
CA GLY A 7 -11.22 1.99 29.22
C GLY A 7 -12.51 2.55 28.59
N SER A 8 -12.78 3.86 28.72
CA SER A 8 -14.00 4.47 28.16
C SER A 8 -13.97 4.56 26.65
N GLU A 9 -12.83 4.88 26.05
CA GLU A 9 -12.66 4.94 24.58
C GLU A 9 -12.75 3.54 23.95
N MET A 10 -12.16 2.54 24.59
CA MET A 10 -12.27 1.14 24.17
C MET A 10 -13.72 0.64 24.21
N CYS A 11 -14.48 0.99 25.27
CA CYS A 11 -15.90 0.66 25.39
C CYS A 11 -16.78 1.36 24.33
N ILE A 12 -16.46 2.58 23.92
CA ILE A 12 -17.20 3.29 22.86
C ILE A 12 -16.95 2.61 21.51
N ARG A 13 -15.70 2.26 21.20
CA ARG A 13 -15.33 1.53 19.99
C ARG A 13 -16.01 0.17 19.93
N ASP A 14 -15.98 -0.58 21.02
CA ASP A 14 -16.60 -1.92 21.11
C ASP A 14 -18.13 -1.84 20.99
N ARG A 15 -18.77 -0.83 21.54
CA ARG A 15 -20.22 -0.60 21.39
C ARG A 15 -20.58 -0.29 19.94
N ASN A 16 -19.87 0.60 19.28
CA ASN A 16 -20.13 0.96 17.88
C ASN A 16 -19.89 -0.20 16.92
N SER A 17 -18.91 -1.05 17.21
CA SER A 17 -18.66 -2.28 16.43
C SER A 17 -19.68 -3.38 16.73
N GLY A 18 -20.04 -3.59 18.00
CA GLY A 18 -20.93 -4.64 18.45
C GLY A 18 -22.38 -4.49 17.94
N LEU A 19 -22.84 -3.25 17.72
CA LEU A 19 -24.17 -2.97 17.16
C LEU A 19 -24.31 -3.37 15.68
N GLN A 20 -23.20 -3.63 14.99
CA GLN A 20 -23.19 -3.97 13.56
C GLN A 20 -22.92 -5.47 13.30
N PHE A 21 -22.62 -6.25 14.32
CA PHE A 21 -22.36 -7.68 14.18
C PHE A 21 -23.67 -8.47 14.25
N TYR A 22 -23.80 -9.45 13.36
CA TYR A 22 -24.94 -10.36 13.28
C TYR A 22 -24.46 -11.80 13.01
N ASN A 23 -25.33 -12.78 13.26
CA ASN A 23 -25.00 -14.18 13.02
C ASN A 23 -24.77 -14.43 11.51
N GLY A 24 -23.66 -15.07 11.18
CA GLY A 24 -23.28 -15.35 9.79
C GLY A 24 -22.46 -14.26 9.11
N ILE A 25 -22.09 -13.19 9.84
CA ILE A 25 -21.20 -12.15 9.33
C ILE A 25 -19.84 -12.75 8.93
N THR A 26 -19.32 -12.34 7.78
CA THR A 26 -18.00 -12.77 7.29
C THR A 26 -16.87 -11.99 7.96
N THR A 27 -15.65 -12.57 7.97
CA THR A 27 -14.46 -11.89 8.50
C THR A 27 -14.12 -10.61 7.74
N ASP A 28 -14.43 -10.53 6.45
CA ASP A 28 -14.20 -9.34 5.62
C ASP A 28 -15.22 -8.23 5.95
N GLU A 29 -16.46 -8.57 6.28
CA GLU A 29 -17.45 -7.61 6.78
C GLU A 29 -17.06 -7.09 8.16
N ILE A 30 -16.60 -7.97 9.06
CA ILE A 30 -16.05 -7.56 10.37
C ILE A 30 -14.91 -6.56 10.17
N GLN A 31 -14.00 -6.82 9.25
CA GLN A 31 -12.88 -5.93 8.95
C GLN A 31 -13.35 -4.56 8.46
N LYS A 32 -14.34 -4.52 7.56
CA LYS A 32 -14.95 -3.27 7.08
C LYS A 32 -15.61 -2.48 8.21
N ILE A 33 -16.33 -3.15 9.09
CA ILE A 33 -16.97 -2.53 10.26
C ILE A 33 -15.90 -1.92 11.18
N LEU A 34 -14.82 -2.65 11.47
CA LEU A 34 -13.74 -2.16 12.32
C LEU A 34 -13.05 -0.92 11.72
N ILE A 35 -12.77 -0.93 10.40
CA ILE A 35 -12.20 0.22 9.70
C ILE A 35 -13.14 1.42 9.80
N LYS A 36 -14.44 1.21 9.54
CA LYS A 36 -15.45 2.26 9.63
C LYS A 36 -15.53 2.82 11.05
N SER A 37 -15.67 1.96 12.05
CA SER A 37 -15.76 2.39 13.46
C SER A 37 -14.54 3.19 13.88
N ALA A 38 -13.33 2.79 13.46
CA ALA A 38 -12.12 3.55 13.75
C ALA A 38 -12.09 4.90 13.00
N SER A 39 -12.59 4.96 11.76
CA SER A 39 -12.65 6.19 10.99
C SER A 39 -13.68 7.18 11.56
N ASP A 40 -14.81 6.70 12.10
CA ASP A 40 -15.84 7.54 12.71
C ASP A 40 -15.39 8.18 14.03
N LEU A 41 -14.32 7.65 14.64
CA LEU A 41 -13.70 8.20 15.85
C LEU A 41 -12.63 9.28 15.56
N ILE A 42 -12.36 9.58 14.29
CA ILE A 42 -11.43 10.66 13.91
C ILE A 42 -12.11 12.00 14.18
N THR A 43 -11.67 12.71 15.21
CA THR A 43 -12.17 14.04 15.59
C THR A 43 -10.99 14.99 15.85
N LEU A 44 -11.28 16.27 16.08
CA LEU A 44 -10.26 17.24 16.48
C LEU A 44 -9.63 16.87 17.83
N GLU A 45 -10.42 16.30 18.74
CA GLU A 45 -9.97 15.87 20.05
C GLU A 45 -9.15 14.57 19.99
N ASN A 46 -9.45 13.71 19.00
CA ASN A 46 -8.85 12.38 18.85
C ASN A 46 -8.25 12.15 17.44
N PRO A 47 -7.31 12.98 16.98
CA PRO A 47 -6.78 12.93 15.61
C PRO A 47 -5.98 11.64 15.34
N ASN A 48 -5.47 10.99 16.37
CA ASN A 48 -4.64 9.78 16.22
C ASN A 48 -5.42 8.54 15.76
N TYR A 49 -6.76 8.55 15.84
CA TYR A 49 -7.59 7.48 15.26
C TYR A 49 -7.40 7.37 13.74
N GLN A 50 -6.94 8.41 13.05
CA GLN A 50 -6.57 8.33 11.64
C GLN A 50 -5.49 7.27 11.36
N TYR A 51 -4.54 7.07 12.28
CA TYR A 51 -3.52 6.02 12.14
C TYR A 51 -4.06 4.65 12.51
N VAL A 52 -4.99 4.56 13.47
CA VAL A 52 -5.66 3.30 13.82
C VAL A 52 -6.48 2.80 12.62
N ALA A 53 -7.32 3.67 12.05
CA ALA A 53 -8.12 3.34 10.87
C ALA A 53 -7.22 2.99 9.66
N SER A 54 -6.11 3.70 9.46
CA SER A 54 -5.13 3.41 8.41
C SER A 54 -4.51 2.02 8.57
N ARG A 55 -4.08 1.66 9.79
CA ARG A 55 -3.48 0.34 10.06
C ARG A 55 -4.45 -0.81 9.86
N LEU A 56 -5.71 -0.64 10.26
CA LEU A 56 -6.77 -1.61 9.99
C LEU A 56 -7.02 -1.78 8.48
N LEU A 57 -7.01 -0.66 7.74
CA LEU A 57 -7.15 -0.67 6.29
C LEU A 57 -5.95 -1.34 5.60
N LEU A 58 -4.73 -1.02 6.04
CA LEU A 58 -3.49 -1.65 5.54
C LEU A 58 -3.48 -3.16 5.79
N TYR A 59 -3.93 -3.58 6.96
CA TYR A 59 -4.10 -4.99 7.30
C TYR A 59 -5.05 -5.69 6.31
N SER A 60 -6.21 -5.09 6.05
CA SER A 60 -7.18 -5.61 5.07
C SER A 60 -6.57 -5.71 3.68
N LEU A 61 -5.85 -4.67 3.24
CA LEU A 61 -5.17 -4.62 1.96
C LEU A 61 -4.14 -5.76 1.81
N ARG A 62 -3.26 -5.93 2.80
CA ARG A 62 -2.23 -6.98 2.77
C ARG A 62 -2.85 -8.38 2.74
N LYS A 63 -3.90 -8.61 3.53
CA LYS A 63 -4.66 -9.87 3.52
C LYS A 63 -5.28 -10.14 2.14
N GLN A 64 -5.83 -9.12 1.50
CA GLN A 64 -6.41 -9.24 0.16
C GLN A 64 -5.37 -9.63 -0.89
N ILE A 65 -4.21 -8.96 -0.89
CA ILE A 65 -3.17 -9.13 -1.92
C ILE A 65 -2.38 -10.43 -1.72
N PHE A 66 -1.91 -10.68 -0.48
CA PHE A 66 -0.95 -11.76 -0.22
C PHE A 66 -1.58 -12.97 0.45
N ARG A 67 -2.85 -12.89 0.87
CA ARG A 67 -3.53 -13.92 1.68
C ARG A 67 -2.84 -14.17 3.05
N LYS A 68 -1.83 -13.40 3.37
CA LYS A 68 -1.03 -13.44 4.59
C LYS A 68 -0.84 -12.02 5.13
N LEU A 69 -0.61 -11.90 6.44
CA LEU A 69 -0.56 -10.59 7.11
C LEU A 69 0.85 -10.00 7.18
N TRP A 70 1.82 -10.87 7.44
CA TRP A 70 3.17 -10.47 7.81
C TRP A 70 4.25 -10.97 6.84
N ASP A 71 3.87 -11.84 5.92
CA ASP A 71 4.78 -12.49 4.98
C ASP A 71 4.55 -11.91 3.58
N HIS A 72 5.40 -10.97 3.20
CA HIS A 72 5.40 -10.40 1.86
C HIS A 72 6.16 -11.33 0.91
N PRO A 73 5.64 -11.59 -0.29
CA PRO A 73 6.42 -12.30 -1.30
C PRO A 73 7.64 -11.47 -1.68
N HIS A 74 8.73 -12.13 -2.04
CA HIS A 74 9.89 -11.45 -2.62
C HIS A 74 9.46 -10.64 -3.85
N ILE A 75 9.96 -9.40 -3.99
CA ILE A 75 9.54 -8.46 -5.05
C ILE A 75 9.64 -9.08 -6.45
N PHE A 76 10.64 -9.91 -6.72
CA PHE A 76 10.77 -10.59 -8.01
C PHE A 76 9.58 -11.50 -8.33
N SER A 77 9.15 -12.29 -7.35
CA SER A 77 7.98 -13.18 -7.48
C SER A 77 6.69 -12.38 -7.64
N HIS A 78 6.58 -11.28 -6.88
CA HIS A 78 5.46 -10.35 -6.98
C HIS A 78 5.35 -9.73 -8.38
N VAL A 79 6.46 -9.20 -8.91
CA VAL A 79 6.51 -8.58 -10.24
C VAL A 79 6.15 -9.59 -11.33
N LYS A 80 6.67 -10.82 -11.27
CA LYS A 80 6.29 -11.89 -12.20
C LYS A 80 4.79 -12.15 -12.20
N ASN A 81 4.21 -12.33 -11.03
CA ASN A 81 2.77 -12.55 -10.89
C ASN A 81 1.95 -11.38 -11.47
N CYS A 82 2.37 -10.13 -11.23
CA CYS A 82 1.71 -8.95 -11.78
C CYS A 82 1.84 -8.87 -13.32
N ILE A 83 2.96 -9.30 -13.89
CA ILE A 83 3.16 -9.38 -15.35
C ILE A 83 2.29 -10.48 -15.95
N GLU A 84 2.24 -11.67 -15.34
CA GLU A 84 1.39 -12.78 -15.77
C GLU A 84 -0.10 -12.40 -15.78
N LYS A 85 -0.53 -11.59 -14.81
CA LYS A 85 -1.88 -11.00 -14.76
C LYS A 85 -2.09 -9.83 -15.72
N GLY A 86 -1.07 -9.39 -16.47
CA GLY A 86 -1.13 -8.30 -17.42
C GLY A 86 -1.25 -6.90 -16.82
N VAL A 87 -1.01 -6.76 -15.51
CA VAL A 87 -1.15 -5.48 -14.79
C VAL A 87 0.17 -4.70 -14.69
N TYR A 88 1.32 -5.37 -14.82
CA TYR A 88 2.63 -4.74 -14.96
C TYR A 88 3.19 -4.90 -16.37
N ASP A 89 4.04 -3.97 -16.77
CA ASP A 89 4.73 -4.01 -18.05
C ASP A 89 5.79 -5.13 -18.06
N LYS A 90 5.70 -6.03 -19.05
CA LYS A 90 6.64 -7.15 -19.23
C LYS A 90 8.09 -6.72 -19.42
N GLU A 91 8.33 -5.52 -19.97
CA GLU A 91 9.67 -4.98 -20.17
C GLU A 91 10.46 -4.79 -18.88
N ILE A 92 9.79 -4.75 -17.73
CA ILE A 92 10.46 -4.65 -16.42
C ILE A 92 11.46 -5.79 -16.22
N LEU A 93 11.13 -7.02 -16.65
CA LEU A 93 12.04 -8.17 -16.56
C LEU A 93 13.19 -8.12 -17.58
N ASN A 94 13.07 -7.33 -18.65
CA ASN A 94 14.16 -7.08 -19.59
C ASN A 94 15.14 -6.02 -19.07
N TRP A 95 14.66 -5.07 -18.27
CA TRP A 95 15.49 -4.01 -17.71
C TRP A 95 16.31 -4.44 -16.50
N TYR A 96 15.76 -5.32 -15.68
CA TYR A 96 16.32 -5.72 -14.38
C TYR A 96 16.47 -7.24 -14.29
N ASP A 97 17.63 -7.69 -13.86
CA ASP A 97 17.90 -9.11 -13.58
C ASP A 97 17.51 -9.47 -12.12
N LYS A 98 17.57 -10.77 -11.80
CA LYS A 98 17.23 -11.22 -10.45
C LYS A 98 18.08 -10.56 -9.36
N LYS A 99 19.36 -10.30 -9.62
CA LYS A 99 20.25 -9.65 -8.64
C LYS A 99 19.84 -8.20 -8.37
N ASP A 100 19.32 -7.51 -9.39
CA ASP A 100 18.77 -6.18 -9.21
C ASP A 100 17.51 -6.21 -8.32
N PHE A 101 16.63 -7.19 -8.51
CA PHE A 101 15.46 -7.39 -7.63
C PHE A 101 15.85 -7.77 -6.20
N ASP A 102 16.87 -8.60 -6.00
CA ASP A 102 17.37 -8.94 -4.66
C ASP A 102 17.90 -7.68 -3.93
N ARG A 103 18.50 -6.74 -4.67
CA ARG A 103 18.89 -5.42 -4.10
C ARG A 103 17.69 -4.57 -3.75
N MET A 104 16.67 -4.51 -4.64
CA MET A 104 15.43 -3.76 -4.39
C MET A 104 14.71 -4.31 -3.16
N GLU A 105 14.63 -5.64 -3.01
CA GLU A 105 14.06 -6.31 -1.82
C GLU A 105 14.70 -5.81 -0.53
N ASN A 106 16.04 -5.76 -0.49
CA ASN A 106 16.79 -5.29 0.68
C ASN A 106 16.58 -3.78 1.00
N TRP A 107 16.04 -3.00 0.07
CA TRP A 107 15.77 -1.57 0.30
C TRP A 107 14.31 -1.28 0.66
N ILE A 108 13.41 -2.20 0.33
CA ILE A 108 11.99 -2.04 0.65
C ILE A 108 11.80 -2.09 2.16
N ASN A 109 11.12 -1.08 2.68
CA ASN A 109 10.73 -1.03 4.08
C ASN A 109 9.20 -0.93 4.17
N HIS A 110 8.55 -2.06 4.39
CA HIS A 110 7.10 -2.16 4.49
C HIS A 110 6.50 -1.47 5.73
N GLU A 111 7.32 -1.15 6.73
CA GLU A 111 6.87 -0.42 7.92
C GLU A 111 6.53 1.05 7.62
N ARG A 112 7.10 1.62 6.55
CA ARG A 112 6.75 2.97 6.09
C ARG A 112 5.27 3.11 5.69
N ASP A 113 4.57 2.01 5.43
CA ASP A 113 3.12 2.02 5.21
C ASP A 113 2.34 2.43 6.47
N TYR A 114 2.92 2.30 7.67
CA TYR A 114 2.29 2.73 8.92
C TYR A 114 2.27 4.25 9.12
N ASP A 115 3.03 4.99 8.32
CA ASP A 115 3.08 6.46 8.36
C ASP A 115 1.90 7.11 7.61
N PHE A 116 1.13 6.32 6.84
CA PHE A 116 -0.06 6.83 6.17
C PHE A 116 -1.17 7.19 7.15
N THR A 117 -1.79 8.35 6.93
CA THR A 117 -3.11 8.64 7.48
C THR A 117 -4.19 7.82 6.77
N TYR A 118 -5.36 7.67 7.38
CA TYR A 118 -6.48 6.92 6.77
C TYR A 118 -6.87 7.48 5.39
N ALA A 119 -7.05 8.81 5.31
CA ALA A 119 -7.39 9.46 4.04
C ALA A 119 -6.30 9.30 2.98
N GLY A 120 -5.02 9.40 3.39
CA GLY A 120 -3.88 9.22 2.50
C GLY A 120 -3.80 7.80 1.95
N LEU A 121 -3.95 6.78 2.80
CA LEU A 121 -3.93 5.39 2.36
C LEU A 121 -5.14 5.05 1.46
N ARG A 122 -6.34 5.54 1.81
CA ARG A 122 -7.53 5.40 0.95
C ARG A 122 -7.29 5.98 -0.43
N GLN A 123 -6.74 7.20 -0.51
CA GLN A 123 -6.43 7.83 -1.79
C GLN A 123 -5.43 7.00 -2.60
N VAL A 124 -4.39 6.45 -1.96
CA VAL A 124 -3.41 5.59 -2.63
C VAL A 124 -4.07 4.33 -3.17
N ILE A 125 -4.89 3.64 -2.37
CA ILE A 125 -5.60 2.43 -2.79
C ILE A 125 -6.54 2.74 -3.95
N ASP A 126 -7.39 3.76 -3.81
CA ASP A 126 -8.48 4.00 -4.75
C ASP A 126 -8.00 4.56 -6.11
N LYS A 127 -6.85 5.28 -6.12
CA LYS A 127 -6.40 6.00 -7.31
C LYS A 127 -5.11 5.48 -7.93
N TYR A 128 -4.18 4.94 -7.13
CA TYR A 128 -2.80 4.76 -7.57
C TYR A 128 -2.32 3.31 -7.58
N LEU A 129 -2.80 2.47 -6.65
CA LEU A 129 -2.45 1.05 -6.70
C LEU A 129 -3.04 0.40 -7.95
N VAL A 130 -2.25 -0.47 -8.55
CA VAL A 130 -2.72 -1.26 -9.69
C VAL A 130 -3.81 -2.21 -9.22
N GLN A 131 -4.95 -2.14 -9.90
CA GLN A 131 -6.15 -2.91 -9.56
C GLN A 131 -6.97 -3.25 -10.81
N ASP A 132 -7.68 -4.34 -10.75
CA ASP A 132 -8.78 -4.62 -11.68
C ASP A 132 -10.01 -3.81 -11.23
N ARG A 133 -10.39 -2.82 -12.03
CA ARG A 133 -11.50 -1.92 -11.69
C ARG A 133 -12.87 -2.58 -11.81
N SER A 134 -12.95 -3.71 -12.50
CA SER A 134 -14.21 -4.45 -12.65
C SER A 134 -14.51 -5.29 -11.41
N THR A 135 -13.49 -5.87 -10.80
CA THR A 135 -13.58 -6.73 -9.62
C THR A 135 -13.23 -6.02 -8.32
N GLY A 136 -12.49 -4.90 -8.38
CA GLY A 136 -11.91 -4.23 -7.22
C GLY A 136 -10.68 -4.97 -6.65
N GLU A 137 -10.16 -5.99 -7.35
CA GLU A 137 -8.95 -6.69 -6.91
C GLU A 137 -7.74 -5.79 -7.03
N VAL A 138 -7.03 -5.56 -5.90
CA VAL A 138 -5.79 -4.80 -5.84
C VAL A 138 -4.60 -5.76 -5.86
N PHE A 139 -3.54 -5.42 -6.61
CA PHE A 139 -2.43 -6.33 -6.88
C PHE A 139 -1.13 -5.95 -6.17
N GLU A 140 -1.01 -4.78 -5.57
CA GLU A 140 0.24 -4.30 -4.97
C GLU A 140 0.01 -3.50 -3.69
N THR A 141 1.04 -3.43 -2.84
CA THR A 141 1.08 -2.54 -1.67
C THR A 141 1.76 -1.21 -2.01
N PRO A 142 1.62 -0.15 -1.18
CA PRO A 142 2.27 1.12 -1.44
C PRO A 142 3.79 1.02 -1.60
N GLN A 143 4.46 0.18 -0.81
CA GLN A 143 5.92 0.05 -0.92
C GLN A 143 6.36 -0.63 -2.21
N PHE A 144 5.64 -1.64 -2.68
CA PHE A 144 5.89 -2.24 -3.99
C PHE A 144 5.60 -1.24 -5.12
N MET A 145 4.50 -0.50 -5.04
CA MET A 145 4.21 0.59 -5.96
C MET A 145 5.37 1.58 -6.06
N TYR A 146 5.85 2.11 -4.93
CA TYR A 146 6.94 3.09 -4.92
C TYR A 146 8.25 2.53 -5.47
N MET A 147 8.59 1.29 -5.13
CA MET A 147 9.80 0.65 -5.68
C MET A 147 9.68 0.47 -7.19
N MET A 148 8.53 0.02 -7.69
CA MET A 148 8.35 -0.22 -9.12
C MET A 148 8.24 1.07 -9.94
N ILE A 149 7.67 2.13 -9.38
CA ILE A 149 7.73 3.47 -9.97
C ILE A 149 9.20 3.90 -10.12
N SER A 150 9.98 3.79 -9.05
CA SER A 150 11.40 4.16 -9.06
C SER A 150 12.19 3.34 -10.07
N ALA A 151 12.01 2.03 -10.10
CA ALA A 151 12.65 1.15 -11.06
C ALA A 151 12.30 1.55 -12.51
N THR A 152 11.04 1.76 -12.82
CA THR A 152 10.59 2.07 -14.18
C THR A 152 11.13 3.41 -14.67
N LEU A 153 11.11 4.45 -13.83
CA LEU A 153 11.61 5.78 -14.20
C LEU A 153 13.09 5.78 -14.56
N PHE A 154 13.90 4.97 -13.89
CA PHE A 154 15.34 4.91 -14.12
C PHE A 154 15.79 3.72 -14.99
N ALA A 155 14.86 2.97 -15.58
CA ALA A 155 15.16 1.77 -16.37
C ALA A 155 16.14 2.01 -17.53
N LYS A 156 16.01 3.17 -18.19
CA LYS A 156 16.86 3.55 -19.34
C LYS A 156 18.20 4.21 -18.96
N TYR A 157 18.45 4.42 -17.67
CA TYR A 157 19.74 4.95 -17.20
C TYR A 157 20.85 3.89 -17.32
N PRO A 158 22.13 4.32 -17.44
CA PRO A 158 23.27 3.39 -17.49
C PRO A 158 23.29 2.43 -16.32
N LYS A 159 23.48 1.13 -16.60
CA LYS A 159 23.43 0.04 -15.60
C LYS A 159 24.21 0.33 -14.31
N GLN A 160 25.41 0.94 -14.45
CA GLN A 160 26.30 1.23 -13.33
C GLN A 160 25.71 2.25 -12.32
N LYS A 161 24.82 3.15 -12.80
CA LYS A 161 24.30 4.26 -11.99
C LYS A 161 22.82 4.09 -11.62
N ARG A 162 22.01 3.39 -12.46
CA ARG A 162 20.56 3.35 -12.31
C ARG A 162 20.10 2.84 -10.95
N MET A 163 20.73 1.81 -10.40
CA MET A 163 20.35 1.26 -9.10
C MET A 163 20.53 2.26 -7.94
N SER A 164 21.54 3.12 -8.02
CA SER A 164 21.71 4.21 -7.06
C SER A 164 20.57 5.23 -7.15
N TYR A 165 20.12 5.56 -8.36
CA TYR A 165 18.98 6.46 -8.55
C TYR A 165 17.66 5.81 -8.11
N VAL A 166 17.45 4.54 -8.44
CA VAL A 166 16.27 3.77 -7.98
C VAL A 166 16.15 3.84 -6.46
N ARG A 167 17.22 3.53 -5.72
CA ARG A 167 17.24 3.57 -4.26
C ARG A 167 16.94 4.97 -3.72
N LYS A 168 17.64 5.99 -4.24
CA LYS A 168 17.46 7.38 -3.78
C LYS A 168 16.03 7.87 -4.01
N TYR A 169 15.48 7.56 -5.17
CA TYR A 169 14.13 7.98 -5.53
C TYR A 169 13.07 7.24 -4.70
N TYR A 170 13.21 5.91 -4.55
CA TYR A 170 12.36 5.13 -3.64
C TYR A 170 12.37 5.71 -2.22
N ASP A 171 13.55 5.99 -1.67
CA ASP A 171 13.67 6.59 -0.34
C ASP A 171 12.99 7.96 -0.25
N ALA A 172 13.06 8.76 -1.31
CA ALA A 172 12.45 10.09 -1.31
C ALA A 172 10.92 10.02 -1.36
N ILE A 173 10.34 9.16 -2.22
CA ILE A 173 8.88 9.06 -2.35
C ILE A 173 8.25 8.30 -1.20
N SER A 174 8.85 7.19 -0.75
CA SER A 174 8.31 6.36 0.33
C SER A 174 8.40 7.01 1.73
N LYS A 175 9.22 8.07 1.87
CA LYS A 175 9.32 8.93 3.06
C LYS A 175 8.56 10.24 2.89
N PHE A 176 7.70 10.36 1.88
CA PHE A 176 6.90 11.55 1.58
C PHE A 176 7.71 12.85 1.41
N LYS A 177 8.99 12.76 1.00
CA LYS A 177 9.85 13.93 0.78
C LYS A 177 9.56 14.65 -0.53
N ILE A 178 8.98 13.93 -1.49
CA ILE A 178 8.58 14.45 -2.80
C ILE A 178 7.20 13.91 -3.18
N ASN A 179 6.45 14.71 -3.91
CA ASN A 179 5.20 14.31 -4.55
C ASN A 179 5.46 13.97 -6.01
N ILE A 180 4.69 13.02 -6.52
CA ILE A 180 4.77 12.55 -7.90
C ILE A 180 3.43 12.83 -8.60
N PRO A 181 3.45 13.24 -9.89
CA PRO A 181 2.23 13.44 -10.66
C PRO A 181 1.37 12.17 -10.74
N THR A 182 0.05 12.34 -10.68
CA THR A 182 -0.94 11.26 -10.75
C THR A 182 -0.69 10.26 -11.89
N PRO A 183 -0.38 10.67 -13.14
CA PRO A 183 -0.14 9.73 -14.23
C PRO A 183 1.03 8.78 -13.96
N VAL A 184 2.13 9.32 -13.40
CA VAL A 184 3.29 8.52 -13.03
C VAL A 184 2.96 7.54 -11.91
N MET A 185 2.25 8.00 -10.87
CA MET A 185 1.84 7.14 -9.76
C MET A 185 0.91 6.00 -10.22
N ALA A 186 -0.02 6.28 -11.11
CA ALA A 186 -1.01 5.30 -11.54
C ALA A 186 -0.49 4.38 -12.64
N GLY A 187 0.30 4.88 -13.61
CA GLY A 187 0.47 4.21 -14.90
C GLY A 187 1.90 3.88 -15.33
N VAL A 188 2.95 4.43 -14.74
CA VAL A 188 4.31 4.30 -15.29
C VAL A 188 4.82 2.85 -15.37
N ARG A 189 4.44 1.99 -14.39
CA ARG A 189 4.83 0.58 -14.29
C ARG A 189 3.87 -0.38 -15.01
N THR A 190 2.77 0.15 -15.53
CA THR A 190 1.76 -0.64 -16.24
C THR A 190 2.08 -0.70 -17.74
N PRO A 191 1.41 -1.57 -18.54
CA PRO A 191 1.59 -1.61 -19.99
C PRO A 191 1.28 -0.29 -20.70
N ILE A 192 0.51 0.60 -20.07
CA ILE A 192 0.16 1.93 -20.61
C ILE A 192 1.37 2.86 -20.60
N ARG A 193 2.32 2.69 -19.67
CA ARG A 193 3.55 3.50 -19.55
C ARG A 193 3.27 5.00 -19.50
N GLN A 194 2.32 5.42 -18.69
CA GLN A 194 1.93 6.82 -18.63
C GLN A 194 2.96 7.63 -17.81
N TYR A 195 3.61 8.60 -18.45
CA TYR A 195 4.62 9.47 -17.84
C TYR A 195 4.13 10.91 -17.66
N ALA A 196 3.11 11.31 -18.41
CA ALA A 196 2.50 12.64 -18.34
C ALA A 196 1.01 12.58 -18.61
N SER A 197 0.30 13.62 -18.26
CA SER A 197 -1.13 13.81 -18.58
C SER A 197 -1.30 14.52 -19.91
#